data_200b9a406cfc4a49ccf5b0523429946b
#
_entry.id   200b9a406cfc4a49ccf5b0523429946b
#
_cell.length_a   1.000
_cell.length_b   1.000
_cell.length_c   1.000
_cell.angle_alpha   90.00
_cell.angle_beta   90.00
_cell.angle_gamma   90.00
#
_symmetry.space_group_name_H-M   'P 1'
#
loop_
_entity.id
_entity.type
_entity.pdbx_description
1 polymer ?
#
loop_
_entity_poly.entity_id
_entity_poly.type
_entity_poly.pdbx_seq_one_letter_code
_entity_poly.pdbx_strand_id
1 'polypeptide(L)'
;MLVFSYLSVCYNMFDKTLEVREMICYHGSDTVVDAPRILEAKRPLDFGGGFYVTSNKEQAVAWAKRVAYRNNSEKHYVNVYEFDLAKAEQESVVIKFEKADEDWLDFICANRSGKETFDYDIVIGPVADDRVYRVVILFENGDIDKELAIKRLKTEALSDQILFHTEKALGFLNFVDAEVITND
;
A
#
# COMPACT_ATOMS: atom_id res chain seq x y z
N MET A 1 48.25 29.51 41.07
CA MET A 1 47.33 28.46 41.51
C MET A 1 46.10 28.59 40.69
N LEU A 2 46.05 27.87 39.54
CA LEU A 2 45.02 27.94 38.55
C LEU A 2 44.05 26.79 38.82
N VAL A 3 42.80 27.15 39.12
CA VAL A 3 41.70 26.19 39.28
C VAL A 3 41.01 26.03 37.93
N PHE A 4 41.18 24.87 37.29
CA PHE A 4 40.45 24.48 36.11
C PHE A 4 39.06 24.00 36.53
N SER A 5 38.01 24.75 36.15
CA SER A 5 36.62 24.30 36.25
C SER A 5 36.30 23.45 35.02
N TYR A 6 36.07 22.16 35.21
CA TYR A 6 35.47 21.27 34.20
C TYR A 6 34.00 21.60 34.04
N LEU A 7 33.65 22.27 32.94
CA LEU A 7 32.31 22.37 32.47
C LEU A 7 31.92 21.03 31.83
N SER A 8 31.08 20.30 32.54
CA SER A 8 30.43 19.08 32.06
C SER A 8 29.49 19.45 30.91
N VAL A 9 29.86 19.09 29.69
CA VAL A 9 28.96 19.14 28.55
C VAL A 9 28.02 17.94 28.68
N CYS A 10 26.84 18.16 29.27
CA CYS A 10 25.73 17.23 29.14
C CYS A 10 25.26 17.25 27.70
N TYR A 11 25.67 16.23 26.96
CA TYR A 11 25.09 15.92 25.67
C TYR A 11 23.66 15.51 25.90
N ASN A 12 22.72 16.38 25.59
CA ASN A 12 21.29 16.03 25.48
C ASN A 12 21.09 15.10 24.31
N MET A 13 21.10 13.79 24.58
CA MET A 13 20.91 12.71 23.65
C MET A 13 19.44 12.24 23.70
N PHE A 14 18.47 13.17 23.74
CA PHE A 14 17.05 12.88 23.66
C PHE A 14 16.32 14.06 23.02
N ASP A 15 16.46 14.18 21.70
CA ASP A 15 15.43 14.80 20.88
C ASP A 15 15.49 14.20 19.46
N LYS A 16 15.25 12.89 19.34
CA LYS A 16 14.60 12.36 18.17
C LYS A 16 13.11 12.52 18.43
N THR A 17 12.59 13.69 18.13
CA THR A 17 11.18 13.84 17.82
C THR A 17 10.89 12.82 16.72
N LEU A 18 10.25 11.71 17.09
CA LEU A 18 9.61 10.80 16.14
C LEU A 18 8.65 11.68 15.35
N GLU A 19 9.03 12.08 14.14
CA GLU A 19 8.08 12.65 13.20
C GLU A 19 7.01 11.57 13.03
N VAL A 20 5.86 11.79 13.63
CA VAL A 20 4.68 10.96 13.41
C VAL A 20 4.32 11.16 11.94
N ARG A 21 4.72 10.20 11.11
CA ARG A 21 4.36 10.17 9.69
C ARG A 21 3.03 9.46 9.56
N GLU A 22 1.97 10.15 9.99
CA GLU A 22 0.62 9.70 9.71
C GLU A 22 0.32 9.93 8.23
N MET A 23 -0.09 8.88 7.55
CA MET A 23 -0.51 8.92 6.16
C MET A 23 -2.01 8.70 6.10
N ILE A 24 -2.74 9.61 5.45
CA ILE A 24 -4.17 9.38 5.17
C ILE A 24 -4.28 8.39 4.02
N CYS A 25 -5.05 7.33 4.24
CA CYS A 25 -5.30 6.27 3.29
C CYS A 25 -6.79 6.07 3.06
N TYR A 26 -7.14 5.56 1.89
CA TYR A 26 -8.51 5.42 1.42
C TYR A 26 -8.79 4.00 0.96
N HIS A 27 -9.96 3.47 1.32
CA HIS A 27 -10.46 2.19 0.82
C HIS A 27 -11.85 2.37 0.21
N GLY A 28 -12.00 2.07 -1.08
CA GLY A 28 -13.28 2.10 -1.76
C GLY A 28 -14.07 0.82 -1.55
N SER A 29 -15.33 0.93 -1.10
CA SER A 29 -16.22 -0.21 -0.83
C SER A 29 -17.68 0.15 -1.08
N ASP A 30 -18.57 -0.83 -1.08
CA ASP A 30 -20.02 -0.66 -1.05
C ASP A 30 -20.59 -0.64 0.38
N THR A 31 -19.72 -0.75 1.37
CA THR A 31 -20.06 -0.71 2.80
C THR A 31 -19.07 0.15 3.58
N VAL A 32 -19.47 0.60 4.76
CA VAL A 32 -18.56 1.14 5.76
C VAL A 32 -17.69 0.01 6.31
N VAL A 33 -16.38 0.22 6.35
CA VAL A 33 -15.38 -0.75 6.83
C VAL A 33 -14.62 -0.10 7.99
N ASP A 34 -15.25 0.00 9.15
CA ASP A 34 -14.67 0.56 10.38
C ASP A 34 -13.70 -0.40 11.08
N ALA A 35 -13.82 -1.69 10.81
CA ALA A 35 -12.97 -2.76 11.33
C ALA A 35 -12.47 -3.64 10.16
N PRO A 36 -11.39 -3.25 9.47
CA PRO A 36 -10.84 -4.01 8.35
C PRO A 36 -10.37 -5.40 8.80
N ARG A 37 -10.46 -6.37 7.89
CA ARG A 37 -10.07 -7.77 8.13
C ARG A 37 -9.25 -8.30 6.97
N ILE A 38 -8.38 -9.25 7.26
CA ILE A 38 -7.68 -10.01 6.25
C ILE A 38 -8.63 -11.03 5.64
N LEU A 39 -8.93 -10.87 4.37
CA LEU A 39 -9.77 -11.81 3.63
C LEU A 39 -8.91 -12.64 2.68
N GLU A 40 -9.21 -13.93 2.60
CA GLU A 40 -8.58 -14.79 1.60
C GLU A 40 -8.89 -14.28 0.19
N ALA A 41 -7.85 -14.11 -0.61
CA ALA A 41 -8.00 -13.71 -1.99
C ALA A 41 -8.52 -14.90 -2.83
N LYS A 42 -9.69 -14.73 -3.47
CA LYS A 42 -10.26 -15.74 -4.37
C LYS A 42 -9.46 -15.93 -5.68
N ARG A 43 -8.51 -15.06 -5.94
CA ARG A 43 -7.61 -15.08 -7.10
C ARG A 43 -6.27 -14.47 -6.69
N PRO A 44 -5.19 -14.80 -7.39
CA PRO A 44 -3.90 -14.12 -7.19
C PRO A 44 -4.05 -12.60 -7.38
N LEU A 45 -3.47 -11.84 -6.47
CA LEU A 45 -3.42 -10.38 -6.49
C LEU A 45 -1.96 -9.93 -6.59
N ASP A 46 -1.73 -8.70 -7.02
CA ASP A 46 -0.39 -8.17 -7.30
C ASP A 46 0.55 -8.24 -6.10
N PHE A 47 0.06 -7.88 -4.93
CA PHE A 47 0.83 -7.93 -3.68
C PHE A 47 0.40 -9.08 -2.75
N GLY A 48 -0.46 -10.00 -3.22
CA GLY A 48 -0.99 -11.09 -2.41
C GLY A 48 -2.32 -10.78 -1.72
N GLY A 49 -2.76 -11.68 -0.84
CA GLY A 49 -4.01 -11.52 -0.08
C GLY A 49 -3.87 -10.52 1.04
N GLY A 50 -4.98 -9.84 1.40
CA GLY A 50 -5.03 -8.91 2.50
C GLY A 50 -5.98 -7.73 2.31
N PHE A 51 -5.84 -6.71 3.12
CA PHE A 51 -6.61 -5.47 3.05
C PHE A 51 -5.84 -4.39 2.29
N TYR A 52 -6.47 -3.85 1.25
CA TYR A 52 -5.84 -2.86 0.36
C TYR A 52 -6.39 -1.47 0.58
N VAL A 53 -5.50 -0.48 0.65
CA VAL A 53 -5.81 0.94 0.64
C VAL A 53 -4.93 1.67 -0.38
N THR A 54 -5.17 2.96 -0.60
CA THR A 54 -4.36 3.84 -1.45
C THR A 54 -4.25 5.23 -0.81
N SER A 55 -3.20 5.99 -1.11
CA SER A 55 -3.13 7.41 -0.74
C SER A 55 -3.94 8.31 -1.70
N ASN A 56 -4.37 7.76 -2.84
CA ASN A 56 -5.12 8.48 -3.87
C ASN A 56 -6.64 8.31 -3.69
N LYS A 57 -7.31 9.37 -3.24
CA LYS A 57 -8.75 9.38 -2.99
C LYS A 57 -9.57 9.10 -4.25
N GLU A 58 -9.19 9.66 -5.39
CA GLU A 58 -9.89 9.46 -6.67
C GLU A 58 -9.86 7.99 -7.10
N GLN A 59 -8.74 7.30 -6.86
CA GLN A 59 -8.63 5.86 -7.10
C GLN A 59 -9.59 5.09 -6.19
N ALA A 60 -9.68 5.43 -4.90
CA ALA A 60 -10.60 4.80 -3.98
C ALA A 60 -12.07 5.04 -4.38
N VAL A 61 -12.42 6.26 -4.84
CA VAL A 61 -13.75 6.58 -5.39
C VAL A 61 -14.08 5.71 -6.59
N ALA A 62 -13.15 5.62 -7.57
CA ALA A 62 -13.35 4.80 -8.76
C ALA A 62 -13.51 3.32 -8.40
N TRP A 63 -12.78 2.83 -7.40
CA TRP A 63 -12.89 1.47 -6.91
C TRP A 63 -14.21 1.22 -6.19
N ALA A 64 -14.67 2.13 -5.33
CA ALA A 64 -15.96 2.06 -4.65
C ALA A 64 -17.12 1.89 -5.64
N LYS A 65 -17.12 2.70 -6.72
CA LYS A 65 -18.11 2.60 -7.80
C LYS A 65 -18.07 1.23 -8.49
N ARG A 66 -16.87 0.69 -8.76
CA ARG A 66 -16.71 -0.65 -9.37
C ARG A 66 -17.21 -1.76 -8.44
N VAL A 67 -16.94 -1.67 -7.13
CA VAL A 67 -17.41 -2.64 -6.12
C VAL A 67 -18.93 -2.61 -6.03
N ALA A 68 -19.52 -1.43 -5.88
CA ALA A 68 -20.96 -1.25 -5.81
C ALA A 68 -21.68 -1.80 -7.06
N TYR A 69 -21.15 -1.51 -8.25
CA TYR A 69 -21.69 -2.05 -9.51
C TYR A 69 -21.66 -3.58 -9.53
N ARG A 70 -20.54 -4.21 -9.16
CA ARG A 70 -20.41 -5.67 -9.13
C ARG A 70 -21.35 -6.34 -8.12
N ASN A 71 -21.60 -5.68 -6.99
CA ASN A 71 -22.43 -6.20 -5.90
C ASN A 71 -23.90 -5.77 -6.03
N ASN A 72 -24.26 -5.03 -7.09
CA ASN A 72 -25.57 -4.44 -7.29
C ASN A 72 -26.03 -3.60 -6.09
N SER A 73 -25.09 -2.83 -5.50
CA SER A 73 -25.31 -1.92 -4.38
C SER A 73 -25.60 -0.52 -4.87
N GLU A 74 -26.59 0.15 -4.29
CA GLU A 74 -26.91 1.56 -4.57
C GLU A 74 -25.94 2.52 -3.84
N LYS A 75 -25.27 2.03 -2.79
CA LYS A 75 -24.37 2.81 -1.96
C LYS A 75 -22.92 2.43 -2.22
N HIS A 76 -22.08 3.42 -2.20
CA HIS A 76 -20.63 3.25 -2.25
C HIS A 76 -19.94 4.28 -1.37
N TYR A 77 -18.86 3.84 -0.73
CA TYR A 77 -18.16 4.57 0.31
C TYR A 77 -16.67 4.66 0.01
N VAL A 78 -16.10 5.78 0.40
CA VAL A 78 -14.65 5.88 0.61
C VAL A 78 -14.40 5.88 2.11
N ASN A 79 -13.86 4.79 2.61
CA ASN A 79 -13.44 4.65 3.99
C ASN A 79 -12.07 5.30 4.15
N VAL A 80 -11.93 6.14 5.17
CA VAL A 80 -10.74 6.96 5.44
C VAL A 80 -10.03 6.43 6.67
N TYR A 81 -8.71 6.25 6.57
CA TYR A 81 -7.87 5.77 7.67
C TYR A 81 -6.66 6.67 7.85
N GLU A 82 -6.19 6.76 9.08
CA GLU A 82 -4.84 7.17 9.43
C GLU A 82 -3.94 5.94 9.53
N PHE A 83 -2.83 5.96 8.80
CA PHE A 83 -1.82 4.92 8.82
C PHE A 83 -0.56 5.41 9.51
N ASP A 84 -0.21 4.82 10.66
CA ASP A 84 1.04 5.08 11.37
C ASP A 84 2.20 4.34 10.70
N LEU A 85 2.68 4.91 9.58
CA LEU A 85 3.77 4.34 8.80
C LEU A 85 5.07 4.26 9.60
N ALA A 86 5.36 5.26 10.44
CA ALA A 86 6.60 5.29 11.22
C ALA A 86 6.66 4.15 12.23
N LYS A 87 5.54 3.86 12.90
CA LYS A 87 5.43 2.72 13.81
C LYS A 87 5.46 1.39 13.06
N ALA A 88 4.77 1.29 11.93
CA ALA A 88 4.78 0.08 11.11
C ALA A 88 6.18 -0.29 10.64
N GLU A 89 7.01 0.67 10.21
CA GLU A 89 8.41 0.45 9.82
C GLU A 89 9.30 -0.04 10.95
N GLN A 90 8.96 0.29 12.20
CA GLN A 90 9.74 -0.14 13.36
C GLN A 90 9.32 -1.52 13.88
N GLU A 91 8.05 -1.87 13.75
CA GLU A 91 7.46 -3.03 14.40
C GLU A 91 7.10 -4.17 13.44
N SER A 92 7.17 -3.96 12.11
CA SER A 92 6.73 -4.93 11.11
C SER A 92 7.66 -4.99 9.90
N VAL A 93 7.47 -6.00 9.05
CA VAL A 93 8.21 -6.14 7.80
C VAL A 93 7.46 -5.38 6.70
N VAL A 94 8.02 -4.24 6.28
CA VAL A 94 7.45 -3.36 5.26
C VAL A 94 8.29 -3.42 3.99
N ILE A 95 7.71 -3.88 2.88
CA ILE A 95 8.33 -3.83 1.54
C ILE A 95 7.84 -2.57 0.82
N LYS A 96 8.75 -1.81 0.23
CA LYS A 96 8.44 -0.59 -0.52
C LYS A 96 9.03 -0.63 -1.93
N PHE A 97 8.18 -0.29 -2.90
CA PHE A 97 8.57 -0.09 -4.29
C PHE A 97 8.28 1.37 -4.67
N GLU A 98 9.31 2.16 -4.88
CA GLU A 98 9.20 3.57 -5.29
C GLU A 98 8.66 3.72 -6.72
N LYS A 99 8.80 2.69 -7.54
CA LYS A 99 8.44 2.67 -8.95
C LYS A 99 8.20 1.25 -9.45
N ALA A 100 7.52 1.15 -10.60
CA ALA A 100 7.35 -0.10 -11.32
C ALA A 100 8.66 -0.46 -12.08
N ASP A 101 9.65 -0.98 -11.37
CA ASP A 101 10.93 -1.43 -11.90
C ASP A 101 11.04 -2.96 -11.93
N GLU A 102 12.26 -3.48 -12.06
CA GLU A 102 12.52 -4.91 -12.15
C GLU A 102 12.10 -5.65 -10.89
N ASP A 103 12.48 -5.15 -9.71
CA ASP A 103 12.17 -5.78 -8.44
C ASP A 103 10.65 -5.82 -8.19
N TRP A 104 9.94 -4.74 -8.53
CA TRP A 104 8.49 -4.67 -8.47
C TRP A 104 7.82 -5.66 -9.43
N LEU A 105 8.32 -5.76 -10.69
CA LEU A 105 7.77 -6.68 -11.68
C LEU A 105 7.95 -8.13 -11.26
N ASP A 106 9.15 -8.50 -10.78
CA ASP A 106 9.45 -9.85 -10.29
C ASP A 106 8.56 -10.20 -9.09
N PHE A 107 8.38 -9.26 -8.15
CA PHE A 107 7.52 -9.45 -6.98
C PHE A 107 6.06 -9.72 -7.38
N ILE A 108 5.51 -8.95 -8.33
CA ILE A 108 4.13 -9.15 -8.80
C ILE A 108 3.98 -10.51 -9.50
N CYS A 109 4.90 -10.86 -10.39
CA CYS A 109 4.86 -12.14 -11.09
C CYS A 109 4.96 -13.33 -10.12
N ALA A 110 5.81 -13.23 -9.10
CA ALA A 110 5.93 -14.25 -8.07
C ALA A 110 4.61 -14.42 -7.29
N ASN A 111 3.99 -13.33 -6.80
CA ASN A 111 2.70 -13.37 -6.10
C ASN A 111 1.58 -13.95 -6.99
N ARG A 112 1.49 -13.55 -8.25
CA ARG A 112 0.48 -14.05 -9.19
C ARG A 112 0.66 -15.53 -9.53
N SER A 113 1.89 -16.00 -9.58
CA SER A 113 2.17 -17.42 -9.84
C SER A 113 1.80 -18.32 -8.65
N GLY A 114 1.64 -17.75 -7.45
CA GLY A 114 1.38 -18.49 -6.21
C GLY A 114 2.50 -19.45 -5.81
N LYS A 115 3.70 -19.31 -6.40
CA LYS A 115 4.84 -20.21 -6.19
C LYS A 115 5.73 -19.79 -5.04
N GLU A 116 5.71 -18.52 -4.68
CA GLU A 116 6.55 -17.97 -3.63
C GLU A 116 5.70 -17.41 -2.50
N THR A 117 6.13 -17.66 -1.28
CA THR A 117 5.60 -17.03 -0.08
C THR A 117 6.64 -16.05 0.43
N PHE A 118 6.27 -14.78 0.50
CA PHE A 118 7.12 -13.75 1.08
C PHE A 118 6.72 -13.54 2.53
N ASP A 119 7.72 -13.36 3.39
CA ASP A 119 7.50 -13.00 4.79
C ASP A 119 7.46 -11.48 4.92
N TYR A 120 6.25 -10.91 4.85
CA TYR A 120 6.01 -9.48 5.01
C TYR A 120 4.66 -9.21 5.69
N ASP A 121 4.56 -8.05 6.34
CA ASP A 121 3.33 -7.57 6.95
C ASP A 121 2.63 -6.54 6.06
N ILE A 122 3.41 -5.67 5.39
CA ILE A 122 2.90 -4.54 4.59
C ILE A 122 3.70 -4.44 3.27
N VAL A 123 3.00 -4.15 2.17
CA VAL A 123 3.63 -3.81 0.88
C VAL A 123 3.09 -2.47 0.41
N ILE A 124 3.98 -1.56 0.03
CA ILE A 124 3.67 -0.24 -0.53
C ILE A 124 4.29 -0.14 -1.91
N GLY A 125 3.53 0.24 -2.92
CA GLY A 125 4.09 0.40 -4.26
C GLY A 125 3.06 0.77 -5.32
N PRO A 126 3.49 0.91 -6.57
CA PRO A 126 2.61 1.24 -7.69
C PRO A 126 1.51 0.20 -7.90
N VAL A 127 0.30 0.67 -8.23
CA VAL A 127 -0.81 -0.21 -8.64
C VAL A 127 -0.63 -0.66 -10.07
N ALA A 128 -0.91 -1.93 -10.36
CA ALA A 128 -1.01 -2.40 -11.73
C ALA A 128 -2.43 -2.13 -12.28
N ASP A 129 -2.64 -0.94 -12.84
CA ASP A 129 -3.87 -0.63 -13.57
C ASP A 129 -4.02 -1.49 -14.84
N ASP A 130 -5.13 -1.34 -15.58
CA ASP A 130 -5.42 -2.18 -16.77
C ASP A 130 -4.34 -2.12 -17.86
N ARG A 131 -3.57 -1.02 -17.94
CA ARG A 131 -2.47 -0.85 -18.92
C ARG A 131 -1.21 -1.57 -18.45
N VAL A 132 -0.86 -1.37 -17.20
CA VAL A 132 0.25 -2.06 -16.54
C VAL A 132 -0.01 -3.55 -16.49
N TYR A 133 -1.24 -3.97 -16.17
CA TYR A 133 -1.66 -5.37 -16.18
C TYR A 133 -1.36 -6.06 -17.52
N ARG A 134 -1.64 -5.39 -18.66
CA ARG A 134 -1.32 -5.94 -19.98
C ARG A 134 0.17 -6.15 -20.20
N VAL A 135 1.01 -5.21 -19.73
CA VAL A 135 2.47 -5.36 -19.82
C VAL A 135 2.95 -6.54 -19.00
N VAL A 136 2.44 -6.71 -17.77
CA VAL A 136 2.78 -7.83 -16.90
C VAL A 136 2.39 -9.17 -17.55
N ILE A 137 1.18 -9.29 -18.11
CA ILE A 137 0.73 -10.51 -18.81
C ILE A 137 1.60 -10.84 -20.02
N LEU A 138 1.97 -9.86 -20.85
CA LEU A 138 2.86 -10.08 -21.98
C LEU A 138 4.24 -10.58 -21.54
N PHE A 139 4.75 -10.08 -20.43
CA PHE A 139 6.00 -10.54 -19.86
C PHE A 139 5.88 -11.97 -19.27
N GLU A 140 4.83 -12.25 -18.48
CA GLU A 140 4.58 -13.58 -17.92
C GLU A 140 4.43 -14.68 -18.99
N ASN A 141 3.82 -14.34 -20.13
CA ASN A 141 3.66 -15.23 -21.27
C ASN A 141 4.95 -15.39 -22.13
N GLY A 142 5.98 -14.56 -21.89
CA GLY A 142 7.18 -14.53 -22.70
C GLY A 142 7.04 -13.82 -24.05
N ASP A 143 5.94 -13.08 -24.27
CA ASP A 143 5.70 -12.31 -25.49
C ASP A 143 6.61 -11.08 -25.60
N ILE A 144 7.08 -10.57 -24.47
CA ILE A 144 8.08 -9.51 -24.38
C ILE A 144 9.15 -9.86 -23.34
N ASP A 145 10.37 -9.39 -23.56
CA ASP A 145 11.43 -9.52 -22.56
C ASP A 145 11.28 -8.51 -21.40
N LYS A 146 12.06 -8.73 -20.36
CA LYS A 146 12.03 -7.88 -19.15
C LYS A 146 12.39 -6.43 -19.44
N GLU A 147 13.37 -6.18 -20.30
CA GLU A 147 13.83 -4.83 -20.65
C GLU A 147 12.70 -4.03 -21.31
N LEU A 148 11.99 -4.62 -22.27
CA LEU A 148 10.85 -4.00 -22.93
C LEU A 148 9.67 -3.80 -21.97
N ALA A 149 9.42 -4.75 -21.07
CA ALA A 149 8.40 -4.62 -20.04
C ALA A 149 8.69 -3.38 -19.16
N ILE A 150 9.88 -3.29 -18.58
CA ILE A 150 10.30 -2.16 -17.75
C ILE A 150 10.23 -0.82 -18.52
N LYS A 151 10.64 -0.80 -19.76
CA LYS A 151 10.55 0.40 -20.61
C LYS A 151 9.11 0.89 -20.78
N ARG A 152 8.15 -0.03 -20.95
CA ARG A 152 6.72 0.30 -21.06
C ARG A 152 6.15 0.79 -19.73
N LEU A 153 6.52 0.16 -18.61
CA LEU A 153 6.08 0.53 -17.27
C LEU A 153 6.52 1.94 -16.88
N LYS A 154 7.72 2.37 -17.26
CA LYS A 154 8.26 3.72 -16.96
C LYS A 154 7.46 4.88 -17.59
N THR A 155 6.61 4.63 -18.56
CA THR A 155 5.80 5.66 -19.21
C THR A 155 4.47 5.94 -18.51
N GLU A 156 4.12 5.15 -17.49
CA GLU A 156 2.85 5.25 -16.80
C GLU A 156 2.99 6.06 -15.50
N ALA A 157 2.06 7.01 -15.29
CA ALA A 157 1.88 7.69 -14.01
C ALA A 157 0.98 6.80 -13.14
N LEU A 158 1.58 6.02 -12.27
CA LEU A 158 0.87 5.05 -11.46
C LEU A 158 0.46 5.67 -10.11
N SER A 159 -0.76 5.40 -9.70
CA SER A 159 -1.15 5.59 -8.31
C SER A 159 -0.50 4.51 -7.44
N ASP A 160 -0.47 4.73 -6.15
CA ASP A 160 0.00 3.75 -5.18
C ASP A 160 -1.09 2.77 -4.77
N GLN A 161 -0.67 1.66 -4.23
CA GLN A 161 -1.48 0.79 -3.38
C GLN A 161 -0.68 0.35 -2.17
N ILE A 162 -1.37 0.14 -1.07
CA ILE A 162 -0.81 -0.32 0.19
C ILE A 162 -1.59 -1.56 0.59
N LEU A 163 -0.88 -2.68 0.73
CA LEU A 163 -1.42 -3.93 1.23
C LEU A 163 -1.07 -4.08 2.70
N PHE A 164 -2.05 -4.38 3.54
CA PHE A 164 -1.90 -4.93 4.87
C PHE A 164 -2.17 -6.42 4.79
N HIS A 165 -1.12 -7.22 4.95
CA HIS A 165 -1.15 -8.67 4.71
C HIS A 165 -1.50 -9.47 5.96
N THR A 166 -1.17 -8.95 7.15
CA THR A 166 -1.37 -9.63 8.43
C THR A 166 -2.31 -8.87 9.36
N GLU A 167 -2.94 -9.58 10.31
CA GLU A 167 -3.76 -8.94 11.35
C GLU A 167 -2.94 -7.95 12.20
N LYS A 168 -1.64 -8.24 12.41
CA LYS A 168 -0.72 -7.31 13.07
C LYS A 168 -0.61 -6.00 12.30
N ALA A 169 -0.51 -6.07 10.97
CA ALA A 169 -0.40 -4.90 10.11
C ALA A 169 -1.64 -4.01 10.18
N LEU A 170 -2.84 -4.59 10.30
CA LEU A 170 -4.07 -3.82 10.48
C LEU A 170 -4.08 -2.97 11.76
N GLY A 171 -3.30 -3.36 12.77
CA GLY A 171 -3.15 -2.59 14.02
C GLY A 171 -2.47 -1.22 13.85
N PHE A 172 -1.89 -0.93 12.67
CA PHE A 172 -1.32 0.39 12.33
C PHE A 172 -2.31 1.29 11.59
N LEU A 173 -3.54 0.81 11.29
CA LEU A 173 -4.62 1.58 10.69
C LEU A 173 -5.63 2.00 11.75
N ASN A 174 -5.96 3.29 11.78
CA ASN A 174 -7.04 3.86 12.58
C ASN A 174 -8.14 4.32 11.63
N PHE A 175 -9.36 3.79 11.79
CA PHE A 175 -10.52 4.28 11.05
C PHE A 175 -10.87 5.70 11.50
N VAL A 176 -11.07 6.59 10.52
CA VAL A 176 -11.39 8.01 10.77
C VAL A 176 -12.83 8.30 10.39
N ASP A 177 -13.23 7.96 9.15
CA ASP A 177 -14.53 8.30 8.59
C ASP A 177 -14.89 7.42 7.40
N ALA A 178 -16.16 7.48 6.98
CA ALA A 178 -16.64 6.85 5.75
C ALA A 178 -17.51 7.85 4.96
N GLU A 179 -16.98 8.33 3.86
CA GLU A 179 -17.67 9.26 2.98
C GLU A 179 -18.58 8.51 2.02
N VAL A 180 -19.86 8.90 1.98
CA VAL A 180 -20.82 8.41 0.96
C VAL A 180 -20.52 9.10 -0.36
N ILE A 181 -20.31 8.34 -1.41
CA ILE A 181 -20.12 8.88 -2.74
C ILE A 181 -21.47 8.90 -3.48
N THR A 182 -21.92 10.09 -3.84
CA THR A 182 -23.12 10.30 -4.66
C THR A 182 -22.77 10.16 -6.15
N ASN A 183 -23.68 9.58 -6.93
CA ASN A 183 -23.56 9.64 -8.39
C ASN A 183 -24.07 11.02 -8.83
N ASP A 184 -23.16 11.89 -9.22
CA ASP A 184 -23.51 13.09 -9.98
C ASP A 184 -23.74 12.72 -11.44
#